data_e16f203486e77b5d57defb6ff03ed7bf
#
_entry.id   e16f203486e77b5d57defb6ff03ed7bf
#
_cell.length_a   1.000
_cell.length_b   1.000
_cell.length_c   1.000
_cell.angle_alpha   90.00
_cell.angle_beta   90.00
_cell.angle_gamma   90.00
#
_symmetry.space_group_name_H-M   'P 1'
#
loop_
_entity.id
_entity.type
_entity.pdbx_description
1 polymer ?
#
loop_
_entity_poly.entity_id
_entity_poly.type
_entity_poly.pdbx_seq_one_letter_code
_entity_poly.pdbx_strand_id
1 'polypeptide(L)'
;MRALWVRQTSLETEESIRRMVASASTSGFNTLFVQIGNEAAGAAQTFDPVGETINQAHTAGLRVHAWLDIARVAPSGELPFARDHVIYQHPEWLMVPRALAAELLPVDVHSPDYLGRLVRWTRSNTDRIDGLYVSPALPEAASYLAEAVRDIVRRYPLDGVYLDHVRYPAADFDYGARSIAAFRDMMRGQLPLTERQRIDSVQALDPFAYPNELAEEWRSFRRAQLTALVVRLRSTAKSVRPGTVVSVAVTSDAESAERENLQDWRTWAANEFIDALCPMVTGADVTGQLSQIHALAAGRPFWAGIGANRLSQRETIDGIAAARRAGAQGIVLFSYDSLISPPKGSEFLTGIGRGAFAGS
;
A
#
# COMPACT_ATOMS: atom_id res chain seq x y z
N MET A 1 -19.14 -7.17 2.05
CA MET A 1 -18.75 -5.76 2.19
C MET A 1 -18.94 -5.06 0.85
N ARG A 2 -19.36 -3.79 0.85
CA ARG A 2 -19.51 -2.93 -0.35
C ARG A 2 -18.81 -1.62 -0.02
N ALA A 3 -17.56 -1.50 -0.44
CA ALA A 3 -16.70 -0.39 -0.06
C ALA A 3 -16.44 0.57 -1.21
N LEU A 4 -16.23 1.83 -0.87
CA LEU A 4 -15.88 2.90 -1.79
C LEU A 4 -14.60 3.58 -1.30
N TRP A 5 -13.59 3.71 -2.16
CA TRP A 5 -12.41 4.51 -1.85
C TRP A 5 -12.71 5.99 -1.98
N VAL A 6 -12.24 6.75 -1.01
CA VAL A 6 -12.42 8.20 -0.92
C VAL A 6 -11.06 8.84 -0.71
N ARG A 7 -10.68 9.71 -1.62
CA ARG A 7 -9.44 10.50 -1.50
C ARG A 7 -9.62 11.67 -0.55
N GLN A 8 -8.52 12.14 0.00
CA GLN A 8 -8.50 13.29 0.90
C GLN A 8 -9.07 14.57 0.25
N THR A 9 -8.93 14.72 -1.07
CA THR A 9 -9.49 15.84 -1.84
C THR A 9 -11.02 15.93 -1.80
N SER A 10 -11.73 14.86 -1.46
CA SER A 10 -13.21 14.88 -1.25
C SER A 10 -13.62 15.28 0.16
N LEU A 11 -12.67 15.55 1.06
CA LEU A 11 -12.89 15.78 2.49
C LEU A 11 -12.57 17.22 2.92
N GLU A 12 -12.49 18.16 1.99
CA GLU A 12 -12.03 19.54 2.28
C GLU A 12 -13.01 20.35 3.14
N THR A 13 -14.30 20.03 3.08
CA THR A 13 -15.35 20.74 3.81
C THR A 13 -16.40 19.79 4.38
N GLU A 14 -17.11 20.21 5.44
CA GLU A 14 -18.24 19.45 6.00
C GLU A 14 -19.32 19.14 4.93
N GLU A 15 -19.56 20.08 4.03
CA GLU A 15 -20.54 19.91 2.95
C GLU A 15 -20.10 18.86 1.93
N SER A 16 -18.80 18.83 1.56
CA SER A 16 -18.28 17.78 0.66
C SER A 16 -18.32 16.40 1.31
N ILE A 17 -18.02 16.31 2.61
CA ILE A 17 -18.12 15.07 3.40
C ILE A 17 -19.58 14.61 3.44
N ARG A 18 -20.52 15.50 3.76
CA ARG A 18 -21.97 15.17 3.82
C ARG A 18 -22.47 14.62 2.50
N ARG A 19 -22.14 15.28 1.39
CA ARG A 19 -22.52 14.83 0.04
C ARG A 19 -21.92 13.46 -0.29
N MET A 20 -20.65 13.23 0.03
CA MET A 20 -19.95 11.98 -0.20
C MET A 20 -20.61 10.84 0.60
N VAL A 21 -20.82 11.01 1.90
CA VAL A 21 -21.45 10.02 2.78
C VAL A 21 -22.89 9.71 2.31
N ALA A 22 -23.70 10.75 2.00
CA ALA A 22 -25.05 10.56 1.49
C ALA A 22 -25.05 9.80 0.15
N SER A 23 -24.16 10.15 -0.78
CA SER A 23 -24.02 9.48 -2.07
C SER A 23 -23.63 8.02 -1.91
N ALA A 24 -22.68 7.71 -1.04
CA ALA A 24 -22.26 6.34 -0.76
C ALA A 24 -23.41 5.51 -0.15
N SER A 25 -24.05 6.04 0.89
CA SER A 25 -25.16 5.36 1.58
C SER A 25 -26.36 5.09 0.63
N THR A 26 -26.82 6.11 -0.11
CA THR A 26 -27.94 5.97 -1.05
C THR A 26 -27.63 5.07 -2.25
N SER A 27 -26.35 4.92 -2.59
CA SER A 27 -25.88 3.99 -3.62
C SER A 27 -25.60 2.58 -3.09
N GLY A 28 -25.99 2.26 -1.84
CA GLY A 28 -25.93 0.94 -1.26
C GLY A 28 -24.53 0.48 -0.80
N PHE A 29 -23.57 1.39 -0.71
CA PHE A 29 -22.30 1.10 -0.03
C PHE A 29 -22.52 1.01 1.48
N ASN A 30 -21.67 0.28 2.16
CA ASN A 30 -21.71 0.10 3.62
C ASN A 30 -20.34 0.29 4.30
N THR A 31 -19.32 0.67 3.53
CA THR A 31 -17.98 0.89 4.05
C THR A 31 -17.27 1.97 3.20
N LEU A 32 -16.51 2.84 3.85
CA LEU A 32 -15.64 3.81 3.20
C LEU A 32 -14.18 3.45 3.50
N PHE A 33 -13.33 3.48 2.47
CA PHE A 33 -11.87 3.44 2.61
C PHE A 33 -11.37 4.86 2.41
N VAL A 34 -11.08 5.54 3.53
CA VAL A 34 -10.76 6.96 3.56
C VAL A 34 -9.25 7.15 3.56
N GLN A 35 -8.74 7.84 2.55
CA GLN A 35 -7.31 8.15 2.47
C GLN A 35 -6.91 9.10 3.61
N ILE A 36 -5.93 8.67 4.40
CA ILE A 36 -5.33 9.48 5.46
C ILE A 36 -3.86 9.67 5.08
N GLY A 37 -3.48 10.93 4.78
CA GLY A 37 -2.08 11.27 4.50
C GLY A 37 -1.25 11.25 5.78
N ASN A 38 0.03 10.90 5.64
CA ASN A 38 0.99 10.94 6.75
C ASN A 38 1.21 12.37 7.28
N GLU A 39 0.83 13.38 6.52
CA GLU A 39 0.94 14.81 6.89
C GLU A 39 -0.17 15.27 7.86
N ALA A 40 -1.25 14.49 8.01
CA ALA A 40 -2.37 14.85 8.89
C ALA A 40 -2.01 14.85 10.39
N ALA A 41 -0.84 14.35 10.76
CA ALA A 41 -0.42 14.24 12.16
C ALA A 41 0.18 15.53 12.75
N GLY A 42 0.54 16.53 11.96
CA GLY A 42 1.37 17.67 12.42
C GLY A 42 0.76 19.06 12.32
N ALA A 43 -0.26 19.31 11.53
CA ALA A 43 -0.83 20.65 11.41
C ALA A 43 -1.95 20.87 12.41
N ALA A 44 -1.93 21.97 13.15
CA ALA A 44 -3.06 22.47 13.92
C ALA A 44 -4.16 22.94 12.95
N GLN A 45 -4.89 22.00 12.35
CA GLN A 45 -6.04 22.31 11.52
C GLN A 45 -7.22 22.63 12.43
N THR A 46 -7.91 23.73 12.14
CA THR A 46 -9.16 24.15 12.81
C THR A 46 -10.32 23.19 12.50
N PHE A 47 -10.17 22.35 11.49
CA PHE A 47 -11.13 21.35 11.04
C PHE A 47 -10.43 19.99 10.91
N ASP A 48 -11.05 18.93 11.47
CA ASP A 48 -10.59 17.54 11.35
C ASP A 48 -11.45 16.78 10.33
N PRO A 49 -11.05 16.74 9.05
CA PRO A 49 -11.85 16.11 8.00
C PRO A 49 -12.02 14.60 8.19
N VAL A 50 -11.04 13.93 8.79
CA VAL A 50 -11.11 12.49 9.05
C VAL A 50 -12.08 12.19 10.17
N GLY A 51 -11.98 12.90 11.29
CA GLY A 51 -12.92 12.78 12.42
C GLY A 51 -14.35 13.07 12.01
N GLU A 52 -14.57 14.15 11.24
CA GLU A 52 -15.89 14.49 10.72
C GLU A 52 -16.44 13.42 9.76
N THR A 53 -15.60 12.89 8.87
CA THR A 53 -16.00 11.79 7.97
C THR A 53 -16.44 10.56 8.76
N ILE A 54 -15.71 10.18 9.81
CA ILE A 54 -16.05 9.02 10.65
C ILE A 54 -17.39 9.26 11.35
N ASN A 55 -17.61 10.44 11.93
CA ASN A 55 -18.84 10.79 12.63
C ASN A 55 -20.06 10.71 11.71
N GLN A 56 -19.98 11.32 10.53
CA GLN A 56 -21.07 11.31 9.56
C GLN A 56 -21.32 9.92 8.98
N ALA A 57 -20.24 9.17 8.66
CA ALA A 57 -20.33 7.81 8.14
C ALA A 57 -21.00 6.86 9.15
N HIS A 58 -20.56 6.88 10.42
CA HIS A 58 -21.16 6.05 11.48
C HIS A 58 -22.61 6.42 11.73
N THR A 59 -22.96 7.71 11.72
CA THR A 59 -24.36 8.18 11.80
C THR A 59 -25.21 7.64 10.65
N ALA A 60 -24.65 7.49 9.45
CA ALA A 60 -25.29 6.92 8.28
C ALA A 60 -25.22 5.37 8.23
N GLY A 61 -24.69 4.71 9.27
CA GLY A 61 -24.53 3.25 9.33
C GLY A 61 -23.40 2.69 8.44
N LEU A 62 -22.48 3.53 7.98
CA LEU A 62 -21.31 3.11 7.20
C LEU A 62 -20.12 2.85 8.12
N ARG A 63 -19.32 1.85 7.80
CA ARG A 63 -18.02 1.60 8.42
C ARG A 63 -16.93 2.43 7.75
N VAL A 64 -15.88 2.76 8.51
CA VAL A 64 -14.74 3.52 8.00
C VAL A 64 -13.45 2.76 8.26
N HIS A 65 -12.72 2.48 7.17
CA HIS A 65 -11.36 1.98 7.21
C HIS A 65 -10.40 3.09 6.80
N ALA A 66 -9.33 3.28 7.55
CA ALA A 66 -8.24 4.16 7.12
C ALA A 66 -7.52 3.54 5.93
N TRP A 67 -7.42 4.25 4.81
CA TRP A 67 -6.56 3.89 3.70
C TRP A 67 -5.20 4.57 3.89
N LEU A 68 -4.17 3.75 4.07
CA LEU A 68 -2.82 4.16 4.41
C LEU A 68 -1.84 3.70 3.35
N ASP A 69 -1.14 4.64 2.72
CA ASP A 69 0.05 4.35 1.92
C ASP A 69 1.20 4.00 2.88
N ILE A 70 1.68 2.76 2.84
CA ILE A 70 2.65 2.28 3.82
C ILE A 70 4.08 2.54 3.35
N ALA A 71 4.60 1.73 2.43
CA ALA A 71 5.99 1.88 2.01
C ALA A 71 6.19 3.07 1.07
N ARG A 72 5.18 3.44 0.28
CA ARG A 72 5.23 4.63 -0.57
C ARG A 72 4.99 5.89 0.26
N VAL A 73 6.02 6.68 0.46
CA VAL A 73 5.98 7.89 1.31
C VAL A 73 5.82 9.19 0.52
N ALA A 74 6.06 9.19 -0.78
CA ALA A 74 5.77 10.33 -1.65
C ALA A 74 5.44 9.88 -3.06
N PRO A 75 4.45 10.49 -3.75
CA PRO A 75 4.17 10.20 -5.15
C PRO A 75 5.29 10.72 -6.07
N SER A 76 5.40 10.18 -7.30
CA SER A 76 6.42 10.60 -8.27
C SER A 76 6.23 12.03 -8.79
N GLY A 77 4.99 12.55 -8.79
CA GLY A 77 4.64 13.86 -9.34
C GLY A 77 5.07 15.02 -8.48
N GLU A 78 4.66 15.02 -7.22
CA GLU A 78 4.88 16.13 -6.29
C GLU A 78 5.53 15.64 -5.01
N LEU A 79 6.55 16.35 -4.55
CA LEU A 79 7.17 16.08 -3.27
C LEU A 79 6.43 16.84 -2.16
N PRO A 80 6.35 16.25 -0.94
CA PRO A 80 5.82 16.96 0.23
C PRO A 80 6.52 18.30 0.46
N PHE A 81 5.76 19.34 0.79
CA PHE A 81 6.30 20.65 1.10
C PHE A 81 6.91 20.71 2.51
N ALA A 82 6.37 19.94 3.44
CA ALA A 82 6.80 19.91 4.83
C ALA A 82 8.24 19.37 4.95
N ARG A 83 9.14 20.16 5.51
CA ARG A 83 10.56 19.80 5.62
C ARG A 83 10.83 18.76 6.71
N ASP A 84 9.92 18.54 7.61
CA ASP A 84 9.92 17.49 8.61
C ASP A 84 9.41 16.13 8.05
N HIS A 85 9.03 16.09 6.76
CA HIS A 85 8.63 14.85 6.12
C HIS A 85 9.80 13.86 6.01
N VAL A 86 9.50 12.56 6.15
CA VAL A 86 10.48 11.46 6.21
C VAL A 86 11.49 11.45 5.05
N ILE A 87 11.09 11.85 3.84
CA ILE A 87 12.01 11.89 2.68
C ILE A 87 13.15 12.90 2.84
N TYR A 88 12.97 13.93 3.67
CA TYR A 88 13.97 14.95 3.97
C TYR A 88 14.75 14.66 5.25
N GLN A 89 14.07 14.07 6.24
CA GLN A 89 14.67 13.76 7.53
C GLN A 89 15.49 12.47 7.49
N HIS A 90 15.04 11.49 6.69
CA HIS A 90 15.63 10.16 6.60
C HIS A 90 15.78 9.69 5.14
N PRO A 91 16.48 10.44 4.28
CA PRO A 91 16.71 10.03 2.89
C PRO A 91 17.44 8.69 2.77
N GLU A 92 18.20 8.30 3.81
CA GLU A 92 18.89 7.02 3.91
C GLU A 92 17.94 5.81 4.07
N TRP A 93 16.65 6.04 4.34
CA TRP A 93 15.63 4.98 4.39
C TRP A 93 15.00 4.72 3.03
N LEU A 94 15.21 5.59 2.06
CA LEU A 94 14.58 5.46 0.75
C LEU A 94 15.18 4.30 -0.04
N MET A 95 14.30 3.52 -0.66
CA MET A 95 14.71 2.45 -1.57
C MET A 95 15.39 3.02 -2.80
N VAL A 96 16.54 2.47 -3.15
CA VAL A 96 17.31 2.86 -4.33
C VAL A 96 17.19 1.76 -5.40
N PRO A 97 16.87 2.10 -6.65
CA PRO A 97 16.88 1.14 -7.75
C PRO A 97 18.31 0.71 -8.07
N ARG A 98 18.51 -0.53 -8.48
CA ARG A 98 19.84 -1.07 -8.85
C ARG A 98 20.55 -0.23 -9.90
N ALA A 99 19.78 0.29 -10.87
CA ALA A 99 20.33 1.12 -11.95
C ALA A 99 20.96 2.43 -11.49
N LEU A 100 20.48 3.00 -10.36
CA LEU A 100 20.98 4.28 -9.82
C LEU A 100 21.97 4.07 -8.66
N ALA A 101 22.06 2.86 -8.11
CA ALA A 101 22.75 2.60 -6.86
C ALA A 101 24.25 2.95 -6.91
N ALA A 102 24.95 2.64 -8.00
CA ALA A 102 26.37 2.95 -8.15
C ALA A 102 26.64 4.46 -8.20
N GLU A 103 25.73 5.23 -8.76
CA GLU A 103 25.85 6.69 -8.83
C GLU A 103 25.57 7.37 -7.49
N LEU A 104 24.72 6.75 -6.65
CA LEU A 104 24.35 7.31 -5.34
C LEU A 104 25.31 6.93 -4.22
N LEU A 105 26.02 5.80 -4.33
CA LEU A 105 26.94 5.33 -3.29
C LEU A 105 27.97 6.36 -2.83
N PRO A 106 28.64 7.14 -3.72
CA PRO A 106 29.62 8.14 -3.31
C PRO A 106 28.99 9.47 -2.87
N VAL A 107 27.67 9.63 -3.01
CA VAL A 107 26.98 10.89 -2.70
C VAL A 107 26.57 10.88 -1.22
N ASP A 108 26.86 11.98 -0.52
CA ASP A 108 26.37 12.16 0.84
C ASP A 108 24.83 12.09 0.84
N VAL A 109 24.30 11.15 1.60
CA VAL A 109 22.87 10.83 1.67
C VAL A 109 22.03 12.03 2.16
N HIS A 110 22.59 12.88 2.99
CA HIS A 110 21.92 14.08 3.49
C HIS A 110 22.12 15.32 2.56
N SER A 111 22.87 15.16 1.48
CA SER A 111 22.99 16.23 0.50
C SER A 111 21.71 16.36 -0.34
N PRO A 112 21.35 17.59 -0.76
CA PRO A 112 20.23 17.79 -1.69
C PRO A 112 20.40 17.05 -3.02
N ASP A 113 21.63 16.74 -3.41
CA ASP A 113 21.93 16.03 -4.66
C ASP A 113 21.52 14.55 -4.61
N TYR A 114 21.65 13.88 -3.46
CA TYR A 114 21.19 12.49 -3.28
C TYR A 114 19.70 12.34 -3.57
N LEU A 115 18.88 13.05 -2.81
CA LEU A 115 17.43 13.05 -2.99
C LEU A 115 17.04 13.56 -4.39
N GLY A 116 17.71 14.62 -4.87
CA GLY A 116 17.46 15.18 -6.20
C GLY A 116 17.69 14.19 -7.33
N ARG A 117 18.73 13.35 -7.28
CA ARG A 117 18.99 12.29 -8.27
C ARG A 117 17.92 11.20 -8.20
N LEU A 118 17.58 10.74 -7.00
CA LEU A 118 16.56 9.73 -6.80
C LEU A 118 15.19 10.18 -7.33
N VAL A 119 14.79 11.43 -7.03
CA VAL A 119 13.54 12.04 -7.53
C VAL A 119 13.53 12.17 -9.04
N ARG A 120 14.62 12.66 -9.64
CA ARG A 120 14.71 12.75 -11.12
C ARG A 120 14.58 11.39 -11.77
N TRP A 121 15.28 10.38 -11.24
CA TRP A 121 15.18 9.02 -11.74
C TRP A 121 13.75 8.49 -11.63
N THR A 122 13.09 8.65 -10.49
CA THR A 122 11.69 8.23 -10.27
C THR A 122 10.75 8.89 -11.27
N ARG A 123 10.89 10.20 -11.52
CA ARG A 123 10.08 10.94 -12.50
C ARG A 123 10.31 10.50 -13.94
N SER A 124 11.51 10.05 -14.26
CA SER A 124 11.84 9.54 -15.60
C SER A 124 11.42 8.08 -15.83
N ASN A 125 10.94 7.38 -14.79
CA ASN A 125 10.57 5.97 -14.83
C ASN A 125 9.15 5.74 -14.26
N THR A 126 8.21 6.64 -14.55
CA THR A 126 6.82 6.58 -14.03
C THR A 126 5.99 5.44 -14.61
N ASP A 127 6.45 4.77 -15.63
CA ASP A 127 5.93 3.51 -16.17
C ASP A 127 6.24 2.30 -15.25
N ARG A 128 7.29 2.41 -14.41
CA ARG A 128 7.78 1.35 -13.53
C ARG A 128 7.54 1.63 -12.05
N ILE A 129 7.52 2.91 -11.65
CA ILE A 129 7.45 3.32 -10.24
C ILE A 129 6.54 4.54 -10.08
N ASP A 130 5.70 4.51 -9.08
CA ASP A 130 4.68 5.52 -8.79
C ASP A 130 5.05 6.46 -7.63
N GLY A 131 6.28 6.36 -7.10
CA GLY A 131 6.72 7.23 -6.01
C GLY A 131 8.03 6.83 -5.34
N LEU A 132 8.34 7.49 -4.24
CA LEU A 132 9.44 7.17 -3.34
C LEU A 132 8.97 6.21 -2.25
N TYR A 133 9.75 5.18 -2.01
CA TYR A 133 9.44 4.12 -1.05
C TYR A 133 10.49 4.05 0.05
N VAL A 134 10.08 3.79 1.28
CA VAL A 134 10.99 3.48 2.39
C VAL A 134 11.20 1.97 2.51
N SER A 135 12.42 1.60 2.88
CA SER A 135 12.84 0.22 2.98
C SER A 135 12.31 -0.48 4.23
N PRO A 136 11.58 -1.59 4.10
CA PRO A 136 11.20 -2.43 5.24
C PRO A 136 12.39 -3.19 5.83
N ALA A 137 13.53 -3.23 5.13
CA ALA A 137 14.75 -3.88 5.63
C ALA A 137 15.44 -3.11 6.75
N LEU A 138 15.03 -1.87 6.99
CA LEU A 138 15.59 -1.00 8.02
C LEU A 138 14.67 -0.95 9.25
N PRO A 139 15.11 -1.42 10.42
CA PRO A 139 14.28 -1.49 11.63
C PRO A 139 13.68 -0.16 12.06
N GLU A 140 14.40 0.94 11.87
CA GLU A 140 13.95 2.29 12.20
C GLU A 140 12.82 2.74 11.28
N ALA A 141 12.95 2.49 9.96
CA ALA A 141 11.90 2.79 8.99
C ALA A 141 10.64 1.95 9.26
N ALA A 142 10.80 0.65 9.53
CA ALA A 142 9.68 -0.21 9.92
C ALA A 142 9.01 0.24 11.22
N SER A 143 9.79 0.79 12.18
CA SER A 143 9.26 1.36 13.43
C SER A 143 8.46 2.63 13.15
N TYR A 144 8.98 3.53 12.35
CA TYR A 144 8.30 4.76 11.93
C TYR A 144 6.93 4.47 11.30
N LEU A 145 6.87 3.51 10.35
CA LEU A 145 5.61 3.11 9.72
C LEU A 145 4.61 2.51 10.73
N ALA A 146 5.10 1.72 11.68
CA ALA A 146 4.25 1.14 12.71
C ALA A 146 3.72 2.20 13.69
N GLU A 147 4.51 3.20 14.07
CA GLU A 147 4.06 4.31 14.91
C GLU A 147 2.99 5.15 14.18
N ALA A 148 3.15 5.44 12.89
CA ALA A 148 2.13 6.13 12.11
C ALA A 148 0.78 5.40 12.13
N VAL A 149 0.78 4.07 11.96
CA VAL A 149 -0.44 3.25 12.09
C VAL A 149 -1.00 3.30 13.52
N ARG A 150 -0.14 3.22 14.53
CA ARG A 150 -0.54 3.31 15.95
C ARG A 150 -1.28 4.61 16.25
N ASP A 151 -0.71 5.72 15.81
CA ASP A 151 -1.25 7.06 16.10
C ASP A 151 -2.61 7.27 15.41
N ILE A 152 -2.76 6.82 14.18
CA ILE A 152 -4.02 6.88 13.44
C ILE A 152 -5.10 6.04 14.13
N VAL A 153 -4.81 4.78 14.50
CA VAL A 153 -5.78 3.89 15.16
C VAL A 153 -6.13 4.38 16.58
N ARG A 154 -5.18 5.03 17.25
CA ARG A 154 -5.41 5.64 18.58
C ARG A 154 -6.30 6.88 18.47
N ARG A 155 -6.03 7.74 17.49
CA ARG A 155 -6.70 9.02 17.30
C ARG A 155 -8.16 8.85 16.86
N TYR A 156 -8.44 7.88 15.99
CA TYR A 156 -9.75 7.75 15.34
C TYR A 156 -10.45 6.44 15.68
N PRO A 157 -11.79 6.46 15.91
CA PRO A 157 -12.59 5.25 16.14
C PRO A 157 -12.88 4.50 14.82
N LEU A 158 -11.83 4.01 14.18
CA LEU A 158 -11.88 3.29 12.91
C LEU A 158 -12.37 1.85 13.08
N ASP A 159 -13.11 1.35 12.09
CA ASP A 159 -13.51 -0.06 11.99
C ASP A 159 -12.40 -0.94 11.42
N GLY A 160 -11.49 -0.34 10.65
CA GLY A 160 -10.35 -1.05 10.07
C GLY A 160 -9.25 -0.14 9.55
N VAL A 161 -8.15 -0.79 9.14
CA VAL A 161 -7.08 -0.18 8.35
C VAL A 161 -6.91 -0.98 7.06
N TYR A 162 -6.75 -0.27 5.97
CA TYR A 162 -6.44 -0.79 4.66
C TYR A 162 -5.02 -0.35 4.30
N LEU A 163 -4.12 -1.32 4.25
CA LEU A 163 -2.70 -1.10 4.01
C LEU A 163 -2.43 -1.16 2.50
N ASP A 164 -2.12 -0.02 1.92
CA ASP A 164 -1.75 0.10 0.52
C ASP A 164 -0.23 0.21 0.36
N HIS A 165 0.27 -0.07 -0.84
CA HIS A 165 1.69 -0.01 -1.18
C HIS A 165 2.60 -0.80 -0.22
N VAL A 166 2.09 -1.90 0.35
CA VAL A 166 2.91 -2.85 1.12
C VAL A 166 3.61 -3.77 0.13
N ARG A 167 4.61 -3.22 -0.54
CA ARG A 167 5.34 -3.89 -1.61
C ARG A 167 6.66 -3.19 -1.90
N TYR A 168 7.57 -3.90 -2.53
CA TYR A 168 8.65 -3.26 -3.28
C TYR A 168 8.10 -2.74 -4.60
N PRO A 169 8.57 -1.60 -5.11
CA PRO A 169 8.07 -1.07 -6.40
C PRO A 169 8.42 -2.00 -7.57
N ALA A 170 9.60 -2.63 -7.54
CA ALA A 170 10.03 -3.67 -8.47
C ALA A 170 11.11 -4.56 -7.84
N ALA A 171 11.42 -5.69 -8.48
CA ALA A 171 12.38 -6.66 -7.96
C ALA A 171 13.83 -6.13 -7.89
N ASP A 172 14.16 -5.13 -8.70
CA ASP A 172 15.48 -4.48 -8.75
C ASP A 172 15.63 -3.28 -7.77
N PHE A 173 14.78 -3.20 -6.76
CA PHE A 173 14.89 -2.31 -5.60
C PHE A 173 15.36 -3.12 -4.40
N ASP A 174 15.94 -2.59 -3.61
CA ASP A 174 16.36 -1.72 -2.55
C ASP A 174 17.90 -1.78 -2.41
N TYR A 175 18.62 -1.20 -3.35
CA TYR A 175 20.08 -1.23 -3.40
C TYR A 175 20.71 0.00 -2.72
N GLY A 176 20.05 0.55 -1.70
CA GLY A 176 20.59 1.56 -0.80
C GLY A 176 21.73 0.99 0.08
N ALA A 177 22.70 1.83 0.42
CA ALA A 177 23.88 1.40 1.18
C ALA A 177 23.50 0.70 2.51
N ARG A 178 22.48 1.23 3.23
CA ARG A 178 22.03 0.65 4.50
C ARG A 178 21.34 -0.71 4.34
N SER A 179 20.51 -0.87 3.31
CA SER A 179 19.83 -2.14 3.06
C SER A 179 20.82 -3.24 2.65
N ILE A 180 21.82 -2.89 1.83
CA ILE A 180 22.91 -3.82 1.47
C ILE A 180 23.73 -4.19 2.73
N ALA A 181 24.04 -3.22 3.58
CA ALA A 181 24.76 -3.48 4.82
C ALA A 181 23.98 -4.41 5.76
N ALA A 182 22.67 -4.17 5.93
CA ALA A 182 21.81 -5.03 6.75
C ALA A 182 21.78 -6.49 6.23
N PHE A 183 21.69 -6.68 4.92
CA PHE A 183 21.76 -7.99 4.29
C PHE A 183 23.11 -8.65 4.48
N ARG A 184 24.20 -7.94 4.18
CA ARG A 184 25.58 -8.43 4.38
C ARG A 184 25.78 -8.90 5.81
N ASP A 185 25.39 -8.08 6.81
CA ASP A 185 25.63 -8.38 8.22
C ASP A 185 24.85 -9.62 8.66
N MET A 186 23.62 -9.80 8.15
CA MET A 186 22.84 -11.03 8.33
C MET A 186 23.56 -12.24 7.72
N MET A 187 24.01 -12.15 6.45
CA MET A 187 24.65 -13.26 5.76
C MET A 187 26.00 -13.62 6.35
N ARG A 188 26.79 -12.66 6.81
CA ARG A 188 28.07 -12.92 7.48
C ARG A 188 27.93 -13.78 8.74
N GLY A 189 26.77 -13.72 9.40
CA GLY A 189 26.48 -14.60 10.54
C GLY A 189 26.08 -16.03 10.15
N GLN A 190 25.69 -16.26 8.91
CA GLN A 190 25.18 -17.54 8.41
C GLN A 190 26.16 -18.30 7.51
N LEU A 191 27.01 -17.57 6.79
CA LEU A 191 27.94 -18.15 5.84
C LEU A 191 29.14 -18.83 6.52
N PRO A 192 29.64 -19.96 5.96
CA PRO A 192 30.95 -20.53 6.32
C PRO A 192 32.07 -19.50 6.16
N LEU A 193 33.11 -19.61 6.99
CA LEU A 193 34.19 -18.64 7.02
C LEU A 193 34.87 -18.45 5.64
N THR A 194 35.12 -19.55 4.92
CA THR A 194 35.72 -19.51 3.59
C THR A 194 34.90 -18.77 2.57
N GLU A 195 33.59 -19.00 2.55
CA GLU A 195 32.64 -18.34 1.66
C GLU A 195 32.55 -16.84 1.98
N ARG A 196 32.44 -16.54 3.27
CA ARG A 196 32.44 -15.15 3.73
C ARG A 196 33.68 -14.39 3.30
N GLN A 197 34.89 -14.99 3.50
CA GLN A 197 36.14 -14.35 3.12
C GLN A 197 36.23 -14.15 1.59
N ARG A 198 35.71 -15.09 0.81
CA ARG A 198 35.64 -14.98 -0.64
C ARG A 198 34.80 -13.77 -1.06
N ILE A 199 33.57 -13.65 -0.52
CA ILE A 199 32.68 -12.54 -0.88
C ILE A 199 33.21 -11.22 -0.33
N ASP A 200 33.77 -11.18 0.89
CA ASP A 200 34.37 -9.97 1.48
C ASP A 200 35.55 -9.46 0.58
N SER A 201 36.32 -10.33 -0.03
CA SER A 201 37.40 -9.93 -0.95
C SER A 201 36.86 -9.32 -2.25
N VAL A 202 35.73 -9.82 -2.75
CA VAL A 202 35.04 -9.24 -3.92
C VAL A 202 34.43 -7.90 -3.55
N GLN A 203 33.84 -7.78 -2.35
CA GLN A 203 33.20 -6.54 -1.87
C GLN A 203 34.17 -5.34 -1.77
N ALA A 204 35.45 -5.58 -1.57
CA ALA A 204 36.45 -4.53 -1.61
C ALA A 204 36.52 -3.80 -2.96
N LEU A 205 36.07 -4.46 -4.03
CA LEU A 205 36.08 -3.94 -5.41
C LEU A 205 34.68 -3.67 -5.94
N ASP A 206 33.67 -4.42 -5.48
CA ASP A 206 32.25 -4.26 -5.84
C ASP A 206 31.38 -4.13 -4.58
N PRO A 207 30.86 -2.94 -4.27
CA PRO A 207 29.96 -2.72 -3.13
C PRO A 207 28.70 -3.57 -3.15
N PHE A 208 28.34 -4.12 -4.31
CA PHE A 208 27.17 -4.97 -4.52
C PHE A 208 27.48 -6.47 -4.49
N ALA A 209 28.68 -6.86 -4.07
CA ALA A 209 29.12 -8.26 -4.08
C ALA A 209 28.14 -9.21 -3.37
N TYR A 210 27.68 -8.86 -2.17
CA TYR A 210 26.73 -9.69 -1.43
C TYR A 210 25.40 -9.90 -2.18
N PRO A 211 24.67 -8.86 -2.62
CA PRO A 211 23.49 -9.06 -3.44
C PRO A 211 23.72 -9.76 -4.78
N ASN A 212 24.89 -9.58 -5.39
CA ASN A 212 25.22 -10.21 -6.68
C ASN A 212 25.55 -11.70 -6.52
N GLU A 213 26.37 -12.07 -5.53
CA GLU A 213 26.80 -13.46 -5.28
C GLU A 213 25.71 -14.31 -4.62
N LEU A 214 24.80 -13.67 -3.85
CA LEU A 214 23.75 -14.30 -3.05
C LEU A 214 22.36 -13.75 -3.47
N ALA A 215 22.07 -13.83 -4.78
CA ALA A 215 20.90 -13.17 -5.36
C ALA A 215 19.56 -13.71 -4.84
N GLU A 216 19.45 -15.03 -4.61
CA GLU A 216 18.23 -15.65 -4.08
C GLU A 216 18.06 -15.35 -2.57
N GLU A 217 19.16 -15.34 -1.82
CA GLU A 217 19.17 -14.94 -0.41
C GLU A 217 18.79 -13.45 -0.26
N TRP A 218 19.30 -12.59 -1.16
CA TRP A 218 18.92 -11.18 -1.22
C TRP A 218 17.43 -11.00 -1.49
N ARG A 219 16.88 -11.76 -2.42
CA ARG A 219 15.44 -11.76 -2.69
C ARG A 219 14.64 -12.24 -1.48
N SER A 220 15.06 -13.36 -0.89
CA SER A 220 14.40 -13.96 0.29
C SER A 220 14.49 -13.06 1.51
N PHE A 221 15.62 -12.39 1.74
CA PHE A 221 15.78 -11.40 2.80
C PHE A 221 14.77 -10.27 2.66
N ARG A 222 14.70 -9.60 1.50
CA ARG A 222 13.78 -8.49 1.28
C ARG A 222 12.32 -8.91 1.44
N ARG A 223 11.95 -10.07 0.93
CA ARG A 223 10.60 -10.65 1.09
C ARG A 223 10.27 -10.91 2.56
N ALA A 224 11.22 -11.46 3.33
CA ALA A 224 11.04 -11.68 4.76
C ALA A 224 10.89 -10.38 5.54
N GLN A 225 11.65 -9.31 5.19
CA GLN A 225 11.51 -8.00 5.82
C GLN A 225 10.13 -7.37 5.54
N LEU A 226 9.62 -7.51 4.31
CA LEU A 226 8.28 -7.03 3.97
C LEU A 226 7.20 -7.80 4.76
N THR A 227 7.33 -9.12 4.87
CA THR A 227 6.42 -9.95 5.69
C THR A 227 6.48 -9.56 7.16
N ALA A 228 7.68 -9.33 7.71
CA ALA A 228 7.86 -8.87 9.08
C ALA A 228 7.19 -7.50 9.33
N LEU A 229 7.27 -6.59 8.34
CA LEU A 229 6.55 -5.32 8.40
C LEU A 229 5.04 -5.55 8.49
N VAL A 230 4.44 -6.40 7.64
CA VAL A 230 2.99 -6.71 7.68
C VAL A 230 2.57 -7.23 9.05
N VAL A 231 3.30 -8.19 9.60
CA VAL A 231 3.05 -8.74 10.94
C VAL A 231 3.10 -7.64 12.00
N ARG A 232 4.09 -6.77 11.93
CA ARG A 232 4.27 -5.65 12.87
C ARG A 232 3.11 -4.66 12.79
N LEU A 233 2.71 -4.24 11.57
CA LEU A 233 1.61 -3.30 11.37
C LEU A 233 0.29 -3.85 11.92
N ARG A 234 -0.01 -5.13 11.63
CA ARG A 234 -1.20 -5.81 12.18
C ARG A 234 -1.16 -5.87 13.71
N SER A 235 -0.06 -6.32 14.26
CA SER A 235 0.11 -6.39 15.73
C SER A 235 -0.05 -5.01 16.37
N THR A 236 0.51 -3.97 15.75
CA THR A 236 0.39 -2.59 16.22
C THR A 236 -1.06 -2.11 16.20
N ALA A 237 -1.78 -2.28 15.09
CA ALA A 237 -3.18 -1.86 14.99
C ALA A 237 -4.05 -2.59 16.04
N LYS A 238 -3.88 -3.91 16.17
CA LYS A 238 -4.67 -4.73 17.10
C LYS A 238 -4.29 -4.51 18.56
N SER A 239 -3.07 -4.09 18.88
CA SER A 239 -2.67 -3.75 20.25
C SER A 239 -3.36 -2.48 20.75
N VAL A 240 -3.66 -1.55 19.84
CA VAL A 240 -4.41 -0.32 20.15
C VAL A 240 -5.90 -0.60 20.24
N ARG A 241 -6.43 -1.33 19.24
CA ARG A 241 -7.86 -1.68 19.17
C ARG A 241 -8.02 -3.10 18.61
N PRO A 242 -8.29 -4.09 19.49
CA PRO A 242 -8.35 -5.50 19.10
C PRO A 242 -9.36 -5.82 17.97
N GLY A 243 -10.46 -5.07 17.87
CA GLY A 243 -11.49 -5.23 16.85
C GLY A 243 -11.15 -4.66 15.46
N THR A 244 -10.05 -3.90 15.33
CA THR A 244 -9.65 -3.30 14.05
C THR A 244 -9.41 -4.37 12.98
N VAL A 245 -10.11 -4.28 11.86
CA VAL A 245 -9.88 -5.15 10.70
C VAL A 245 -8.65 -4.66 9.94
N VAL A 246 -7.68 -5.53 9.69
CA VAL A 246 -6.47 -5.21 8.94
C VAL A 246 -6.52 -5.89 7.57
N SER A 247 -6.67 -5.11 6.53
CA SER A 247 -6.70 -5.57 5.13
C SER A 247 -5.53 -4.99 4.33
N VAL A 248 -5.15 -5.67 3.26
CA VAL A 248 -3.98 -5.28 2.46
C VAL A 248 -4.28 -5.33 0.96
N ALA A 249 -3.83 -4.29 0.24
CA ALA A 249 -3.81 -4.28 -1.22
C ALA A 249 -2.78 -5.28 -1.75
N VAL A 250 -3.20 -6.13 -2.68
CA VAL A 250 -2.30 -7.11 -3.29
C VAL A 250 -2.46 -7.14 -4.81
N THR A 251 -1.36 -7.45 -5.49
CA THR A 251 -1.40 -7.82 -6.90
C THR A 251 -2.17 -9.13 -7.03
N SER A 252 -3.16 -9.19 -7.95
CA SER A 252 -4.05 -10.35 -8.09
C SER A 252 -3.35 -11.63 -8.50
N ASP A 253 -2.34 -11.54 -9.37
CA ASP A 253 -1.49 -12.67 -9.72
C ASP A 253 -0.41 -12.91 -8.65
N ALA A 254 -0.48 -14.06 -7.98
CA ALA A 254 0.36 -14.37 -6.83
C ALA A 254 1.85 -14.56 -7.18
N GLU A 255 2.11 -15.10 -8.36
CA GLU A 255 3.50 -15.32 -8.81
C GLU A 255 4.16 -14.01 -9.20
N SER A 256 3.42 -13.15 -9.90
CA SER A 256 3.86 -11.81 -10.24
C SER A 256 4.06 -10.95 -8.98
N ALA A 257 3.11 -11.01 -8.03
CA ALA A 257 3.21 -10.32 -6.74
C ALA A 257 4.50 -10.67 -6.00
N GLU A 258 4.82 -11.97 -5.92
CA GLU A 258 6.02 -12.44 -5.24
C GLU A 258 7.30 -12.14 -6.04
N ARG A 259 7.29 -12.38 -7.35
CA ARG A 259 8.48 -12.22 -8.21
C ARG A 259 8.86 -10.75 -8.40
N GLU A 260 7.88 -9.89 -8.67
CA GLU A 260 8.12 -8.50 -9.07
C GLU A 260 8.08 -7.53 -7.89
N ASN A 261 7.14 -7.74 -6.96
CA ASN A 261 6.91 -6.84 -5.84
C ASN A 261 7.34 -7.39 -4.48
N LEU A 262 7.90 -8.62 -4.44
CA LEU A 262 8.27 -9.34 -3.22
C LEU A 262 7.11 -9.48 -2.21
N GLN A 263 5.88 -9.43 -2.73
CA GLN A 263 4.62 -9.43 -1.99
C GLN A 263 4.10 -10.87 -1.84
N ASP A 264 4.57 -11.59 -0.84
CA ASP A 264 4.17 -12.98 -0.57
C ASP A 264 2.86 -13.03 0.23
N TRP A 265 1.79 -12.55 -0.38
CA TRP A 265 0.48 -12.51 0.27
C TRP A 265 -0.13 -13.91 0.52
N ARG A 266 0.33 -14.95 -0.17
CA ARG A 266 -0.06 -16.34 0.12
C ARG A 266 0.38 -16.73 1.53
N THR A 267 1.64 -16.48 1.87
CA THR A 267 2.17 -16.68 3.22
C THR A 267 1.44 -15.82 4.24
N TRP A 268 1.11 -14.56 3.90
CA TRP A 268 0.36 -13.69 4.80
C TRP A 268 -1.05 -14.21 5.10
N ALA A 269 -1.74 -14.74 4.09
CA ALA A 269 -3.05 -15.35 4.24
C ALA A 269 -2.99 -16.65 5.05
N ALA A 270 -2.08 -17.56 4.70
CA ALA A 270 -1.95 -18.87 5.33
C ALA A 270 -1.59 -18.79 6.82
N ASN A 271 -0.79 -17.80 7.21
CA ASN A 271 -0.36 -17.60 8.60
C ASN A 271 -1.20 -16.57 9.36
N GLU A 272 -2.31 -16.13 8.82
CA GLU A 272 -3.22 -15.17 9.47
C GLU A 272 -2.57 -13.81 9.80
N PHE A 273 -1.58 -13.39 9.02
CA PHE A 273 -0.89 -12.10 9.21
C PHE A 273 -1.74 -10.91 8.76
N ILE A 274 -2.89 -11.17 8.16
CA ILE A 274 -3.88 -10.19 7.73
C ILE A 274 -5.29 -10.74 7.99
N ASP A 275 -6.28 -9.85 8.05
CA ASP A 275 -7.69 -10.27 8.24
C ASP A 275 -8.41 -10.43 6.88
N ALA A 276 -8.00 -9.68 5.86
CA ALA A 276 -8.54 -9.78 4.49
C ALA A 276 -7.53 -9.36 3.44
N LEU A 277 -7.59 -10.00 2.28
CA LEU A 277 -6.89 -9.59 1.05
C LEU A 277 -7.76 -8.62 0.24
N CYS A 278 -7.14 -7.63 -0.39
CA CYS A 278 -7.80 -6.81 -1.40
C CYS A 278 -7.04 -6.90 -2.72
N PRO A 279 -7.27 -7.97 -3.52
CA PRO A 279 -6.67 -8.10 -4.83
C PRO A 279 -7.15 -6.99 -5.75
N MET A 280 -6.19 -6.28 -6.36
CA MET A 280 -6.45 -5.18 -7.27
C MET A 280 -6.67 -5.74 -8.67
N VAL A 281 -7.88 -5.56 -9.18
CA VAL A 281 -8.29 -6.02 -10.51
C VAL A 281 -8.33 -4.85 -11.48
N THR A 282 -7.62 -4.99 -12.58
CA THR A 282 -7.58 -3.99 -13.65
C THR A 282 -8.07 -4.59 -14.97
N GLY A 283 -8.84 -3.79 -15.73
CA GLY A 283 -9.42 -4.24 -17.01
C GLY A 283 -10.68 -5.07 -16.86
N ALA A 284 -11.11 -5.72 -17.93
CA ALA A 284 -12.40 -6.42 -18.03
C ALA A 284 -12.37 -7.88 -17.55
N ASP A 285 -11.20 -8.53 -17.50
CA ASP A 285 -11.08 -9.92 -17.06
C ASP A 285 -11.00 -10.05 -15.54
N VAL A 286 -12.06 -9.68 -14.86
CA VAL A 286 -12.21 -9.87 -13.40
C VAL A 286 -12.20 -11.35 -13.02
N THR A 287 -12.84 -12.19 -13.81
CA THR A 287 -13.00 -13.62 -13.48
C THR A 287 -11.67 -14.36 -13.52
N GLY A 288 -10.86 -14.16 -14.57
CA GLY A 288 -9.55 -14.79 -14.69
C GLY A 288 -8.61 -14.38 -13.57
N GLN A 289 -8.57 -13.10 -13.23
CA GLN A 289 -7.72 -12.57 -12.17
C GLN A 289 -8.13 -13.05 -10.76
N LEU A 290 -9.43 -13.25 -10.50
CA LEU A 290 -9.92 -13.65 -9.18
C LEU A 290 -10.06 -15.17 -8.99
N SER A 291 -10.09 -15.95 -10.06
CA SER A 291 -10.31 -17.41 -9.99
C SER A 291 -9.26 -18.13 -9.13
N GLN A 292 -8.02 -17.67 -9.14
CA GLN A 292 -6.93 -18.23 -8.35
C GLN A 292 -6.93 -17.75 -6.90
N ILE A 293 -7.44 -16.53 -6.65
CA ILE A 293 -7.41 -15.93 -5.31
C ILE A 293 -8.15 -16.79 -4.30
N HIS A 294 -9.33 -17.28 -4.63
CA HIS A 294 -10.15 -18.09 -3.71
C HIS A 294 -9.39 -19.34 -3.22
N ALA A 295 -8.71 -20.03 -4.11
CA ALA A 295 -7.93 -21.22 -3.78
C ALA A 295 -6.66 -20.89 -2.95
N LEU A 296 -6.03 -19.75 -3.21
CA LEU A 296 -4.75 -19.35 -2.61
C LEU A 296 -4.92 -18.54 -1.32
N ALA A 297 -6.11 -18.00 -1.05
CA ALA A 297 -6.38 -17.16 0.11
C ALA A 297 -6.44 -17.92 1.45
N ALA A 298 -6.24 -19.24 1.45
CA ALA A 298 -6.24 -20.08 2.67
C ALA A 298 -7.45 -19.86 3.59
N GLY A 299 -8.63 -19.64 3.03
CA GLY A 299 -9.86 -19.36 3.78
C GLY A 299 -9.98 -17.91 4.27
N ARG A 300 -9.00 -17.06 4.03
CA ARG A 300 -9.11 -15.62 4.35
C ARG A 300 -10.12 -14.95 3.43
N PRO A 301 -10.94 -14.02 3.94
CA PRO A 301 -11.78 -13.19 3.10
C PRO A 301 -10.95 -12.41 2.09
N PHE A 302 -11.49 -12.28 0.86
CA PHE A 302 -10.93 -11.31 -0.08
C PHE A 302 -12.00 -10.36 -0.62
N TRP A 303 -11.59 -9.13 -0.86
CA TRP A 303 -12.42 -8.05 -1.33
C TRP A 303 -11.90 -7.57 -2.68
N ALA A 304 -12.67 -7.79 -3.72
CA ALA A 304 -12.23 -7.44 -5.07
C ALA A 304 -12.15 -5.92 -5.24
N GLY A 305 -10.95 -5.40 -5.42
CA GLY A 305 -10.68 -4.00 -5.76
C GLY A 305 -10.86 -3.77 -7.25
N ILE A 306 -11.92 -3.07 -7.67
CA ILE A 306 -12.28 -2.88 -9.07
C ILE A 306 -12.03 -1.43 -9.48
N GLY A 307 -11.21 -1.23 -10.53
CA GLY A 307 -10.90 0.05 -11.15
C GLY A 307 -12.03 0.63 -11.98
N ALA A 308 -13.15 0.94 -11.35
CA ALA A 308 -14.37 1.40 -12.00
C ALA A 308 -14.22 2.74 -12.75
N ASN A 309 -13.17 3.52 -12.48
CA ASN A 309 -12.87 4.76 -13.20
C ASN A 309 -12.64 4.58 -14.70
N ARG A 310 -12.19 3.40 -15.12
CA ARG A 310 -11.92 3.05 -16.53
C ARG A 310 -13.03 2.25 -17.19
N LEU A 311 -14.06 1.87 -16.44
CA LEU A 311 -15.15 1.02 -16.88
C LEU A 311 -16.44 1.82 -17.05
N SER A 312 -17.30 1.40 -17.97
CA SER A 312 -18.68 1.84 -18.03
C SER A 312 -19.47 1.33 -16.81
N GLN A 313 -20.65 1.88 -16.58
CA GLN A 313 -21.54 1.41 -15.52
C GLN A 313 -21.88 -0.08 -15.68
N ARG A 314 -22.17 -0.53 -16.90
CA ARG A 314 -22.49 -1.94 -17.20
C ARG A 314 -21.28 -2.83 -16.92
N GLU A 315 -20.11 -2.53 -17.45
CA GLU A 315 -18.89 -3.30 -17.20
C GLU A 315 -18.55 -3.36 -15.69
N THR A 316 -18.80 -2.30 -14.94
CA THR A 316 -18.61 -2.29 -13.49
C THR A 316 -19.59 -3.26 -12.80
N ILE A 317 -20.88 -3.24 -13.17
CA ILE A 317 -21.90 -4.16 -12.64
C ILE A 317 -21.55 -5.62 -12.99
N ASP A 318 -21.17 -5.88 -14.23
CA ASP A 318 -20.75 -7.21 -14.70
C ASP A 318 -19.49 -7.70 -13.95
N GLY A 319 -18.53 -6.81 -13.71
CA GLY A 319 -17.32 -7.04 -12.91
C GLY A 319 -17.64 -7.38 -11.45
N ILE A 320 -18.58 -6.66 -10.82
CA ILE A 320 -19.05 -6.96 -9.46
C ILE A 320 -19.70 -8.35 -9.40
N ALA A 321 -20.54 -8.67 -10.38
CA ALA A 321 -21.18 -9.99 -10.47
C ALA A 321 -20.15 -11.11 -10.69
N ALA A 322 -19.14 -10.88 -11.52
CA ALA A 322 -18.02 -11.81 -11.74
C ALA A 322 -17.21 -12.03 -10.45
N ALA A 323 -16.86 -10.96 -9.73
CA ALA A 323 -16.14 -11.05 -8.48
C ALA A 323 -16.91 -11.86 -7.41
N ARG A 324 -18.21 -11.65 -7.30
CA ARG A 324 -19.07 -12.45 -6.40
C ARG A 324 -19.10 -13.94 -6.78
N ARG A 325 -19.20 -14.25 -8.08
CA ARG A 325 -19.12 -15.64 -8.55
C ARG A 325 -17.77 -16.28 -8.27
N ALA A 326 -16.69 -15.51 -8.31
CA ALA A 326 -15.35 -15.95 -7.94
C ALA A 326 -15.14 -16.11 -6.42
N GLY A 327 -16.18 -15.85 -5.60
CA GLY A 327 -16.14 -16.04 -4.14
C GLY A 327 -15.69 -14.81 -3.35
N ALA A 328 -15.63 -13.61 -3.94
CA ALA A 328 -15.33 -12.39 -3.21
C ALA A 328 -16.40 -12.08 -2.15
N GLN A 329 -15.98 -11.93 -0.90
CA GLN A 329 -16.87 -11.55 0.21
C GLN A 329 -17.06 -10.03 0.32
N GLY A 330 -16.32 -9.28 -0.49
CA GLY A 330 -16.44 -7.83 -0.57
C GLY A 330 -16.07 -7.28 -1.93
N ILE A 331 -16.59 -6.09 -2.21
CA ILE A 331 -16.27 -5.30 -3.39
C ILE A 331 -15.75 -3.95 -2.92
N VAL A 332 -14.68 -3.48 -3.52
CA VAL A 332 -14.12 -2.15 -3.28
C VAL A 332 -14.00 -1.43 -4.61
N LEU A 333 -14.72 -0.33 -4.78
CA LEU A 333 -14.62 0.48 -6.00
C LEU A 333 -13.69 1.68 -5.79
N PHE A 334 -12.79 1.91 -6.72
CA PHE A 334 -11.91 3.09 -6.68
C PHE A 334 -12.14 3.96 -7.90
N SER A 335 -12.30 5.26 -7.64
CA SER A 335 -12.49 5.97 -6.37
C SER A 335 -13.71 6.87 -6.48
N TYR A 336 -14.33 7.27 -5.36
CA TYR A 336 -15.45 8.19 -5.31
C TYR A 336 -15.21 9.41 -6.20
N ASP A 337 -14.09 10.08 -6.01
CA ASP A 337 -13.67 11.27 -6.75
C ASP A 337 -13.76 11.08 -8.27
N SER A 338 -13.24 9.96 -8.77
CA SER A 338 -13.23 9.66 -10.19
C SER A 338 -14.58 9.19 -10.74
N LEU A 339 -15.45 8.65 -9.87
CA LEU A 339 -16.76 8.12 -10.26
C LEU A 339 -17.85 9.18 -10.28
N ILE A 340 -17.68 10.30 -9.54
CA ILE A 340 -18.61 11.42 -9.58
C ILE A 340 -18.19 12.52 -10.55
N SER A 341 -16.95 12.50 -11.05
CA SER A 341 -16.41 13.49 -11.98
C SER A 341 -16.77 13.18 -13.44
N PRO A 342 -16.86 14.18 -14.31
CA PRO A 342 -17.04 13.94 -15.75
C PRO A 342 -16.00 12.95 -16.31
N PRO A 343 -16.40 12.10 -17.26
CA PRO A 343 -17.71 12.03 -17.92
C PRO A 343 -18.79 11.22 -17.17
N LYS A 344 -18.51 10.65 -15.97
CA LYS A 344 -19.41 9.72 -15.28
C LYS A 344 -20.56 10.43 -14.53
N GLY A 345 -20.25 11.34 -13.63
CA GLY A 345 -21.23 12.07 -12.83
C GLY A 345 -21.87 11.24 -11.70
N SER A 346 -22.66 11.92 -10.85
CA SER A 346 -23.28 11.31 -9.64
C SER A 346 -24.23 10.13 -9.94
N GLU A 347 -24.84 10.10 -11.11
CA GLU A 347 -25.76 9.01 -11.53
C GLU A 347 -25.04 7.66 -11.69
N PHE A 348 -23.74 7.68 -11.93
CA PHE A 348 -22.94 6.46 -12.07
C PHE A 348 -23.00 5.60 -10.81
N LEU A 349 -22.75 6.20 -9.63
CA LEU A 349 -22.82 5.49 -8.34
C LEU A 349 -24.24 4.98 -8.04
N THR A 350 -25.25 5.80 -8.27
CA THR A 350 -26.66 5.41 -8.09
C THR A 350 -27.02 4.23 -8.99
N GLY A 351 -26.54 4.24 -10.24
CA GLY A 351 -26.77 3.16 -11.18
C GLY A 351 -26.08 1.85 -10.76
N ILE A 352 -24.85 1.93 -10.22
CA ILE A 352 -24.17 0.77 -9.62
C ILE A 352 -24.98 0.23 -8.44
N GLY A 353 -25.46 1.10 -7.56
CA GLY A 353 -26.29 0.73 -6.41
C GLY A 353 -27.53 -0.06 -6.83
N ARG A 354 -28.27 0.44 -7.81
CA ARG A 354 -29.47 -0.22 -8.36
C ARG A 354 -29.17 -1.53 -9.06
N GLY A 355 -28.09 -1.58 -9.85
CA GLY A 355 -27.76 -2.74 -10.68
C GLY A 355 -27.02 -3.86 -9.96
N ALA A 356 -26.21 -3.52 -8.94
CA ALA A 356 -25.34 -4.49 -8.28
C ALA A 356 -25.64 -4.71 -6.79
N PHE A 357 -26.28 -3.75 -6.09
CA PHE A 357 -26.46 -3.82 -4.64
C PHE A 357 -27.93 -3.86 -4.21
N ALA A 358 -28.90 -3.70 -5.12
CA ALA A 358 -30.30 -3.83 -4.82
C ALA A 358 -30.61 -5.27 -4.38
N GLY A 359 -31.16 -5.43 -3.15
CA GLY A 359 -31.54 -6.73 -2.60
C GLY A 359 -30.41 -7.52 -1.90
N SER A 360 -29.27 -6.87 -1.59
CA SER A 360 -28.16 -7.51 -0.86
C SER A 360 -27.92 -6.91 0.53
#